data_1518b3ad3df5e5839f86abba3f319664
#
_entry.id   1518b3ad3df5e5839f86abba3f319664
#
_cell.length_a   1.000
_cell.length_b   1.000
_cell.length_c   1.000
_cell.angle_alpha   90.00
_cell.angle_beta   90.00
_cell.angle_gamma   90.00
#
_symmetry.space_group_name_H-M   'P 1'
#
loop_
_entity.id
_entity.type
_entity.pdbx_description
1 polymer ?
#
loop_
_entity_poly.entity_id
_entity_poly.type
_entity_poly.pdbx_seq_one_letter_code
_entity_poly.pdbx_strand_id
1 'polypeptide(L)'
;MTTLVGVIADTHVPQRLKHLPPGIAQAFEGVQLILHAGDINEPRVLKELSRIAPVVAVLGNADPPWWNLPLCRVVQVEGCRIGLTHGHGGWRRYLKNKIREKLLGFELSPYLSYASHAFKDAGVTVFGHTHRPYLARVNDVLFFNPGPVAPDYYTPQGPTVGVLRIEAGAAQARIVPIGD
;
A
#
# COMPACT_ATOMS: atom_id res chain seq x y z
N MET A 1 17.71 9.57 13.64
CA MET A 1 16.40 10.29 13.79
C MET A 1 15.28 9.29 13.65
N THR A 2 14.08 9.61 14.14
CA THR A 2 12.89 8.77 13.92
C THR A 2 12.04 9.42 12.85
N THR A 3 11.69 8.67 11.79
CA THR A 3 10.82 9.13 10.70
C THR A 3 9.53 8.33 10.70
N LEU A 4 8.38 9.03 10.64
CA LEU A 4 7.07 8.44 10.48
C LEU A 4 6.68 8.47 9.00
N VAL A 5 6.26 7.32 8.46
CA VAL A 5 5.81 7.18 7.08
C VAL A 5 4.37 6.66 7.06
N GLY A 6 3.46 7.44 6.48
CA GLY A 6 2.09 7.00 6.22
C GLY A 6 2.06 6.01 5.06
N VAL A 7 1.24 4.98 5.17
CA VAL A 7 1.06 3.96 4.13
C VAL A 7 -0.42 3.82 3.82
N ILE A 8 -0.79 3.95 2.55
CA ILE A 8 -2.16 3.94 2.07
C ILE A 8 -2.27 3.14 0.78
N ALA A 9 -3.39 2.45 0.56
CA ALA A 9 -3.65 1.66 -0.63
C ALA A 9 -5.15 1.63 -0.95
N ASP A 10 -5.46 1.28 -2.19
CA ASP A 10 -6.82 0.90 -2.61
C ASP A 10 -7.86 1.97 -2.24
N THR A 11 -7.57 3.23 -2.59
CA THR A 11 -8.46 4.38 -2.32
C THR A 11 -9.68 4.40 -3.23
N HIS A 12 -9.55 3.96 -4.48
CA HIS A 12 -10.63 3.83 -5.45
C HIS A 12 -11.55 5.05 -5.56
N VAL A 13 -11.01 6.25 -5.47
CA VAL A 13 -11.76 7.50 -5.67
C VAL A 13 -11.79 7.83 -7.16
N PRO A 14 -12.93 8.12 -7.78
CA PRO A 14 -14.28 8.26 -7.21
C PRO A 14 -15.12 6.99 -7.26
N GLN A 15 -14.59 5.86 -7.68
CA GLN A 15 -15.38 4.66 -8.00
C GLN A 15 -16.08 4.03 -6.81
N ARG A 16 -15.42 3.98 -5.65
CA ARG A 16 -15.96 3.40 -4.41
C ARG A 16 -16.17 4.44 -3.30
N LEU A 17 -15.40 5.54 -3.33
CA LEU A 17 -15.50 6.66 -2.41
C LEU A 17 -15.57 7.96 -3.19
N LYS A 18 -16.44 8.88 -2.81
CA LYS A 18 -16.49 10.23 -3.42
C LYS A 18 -15.27 11.09 -3.02
N HIS A 19 -14.83 10.95 -1.79
CA HIS A 19 -13.73 11.70 -1.17
C HIS A 19 -12.92 10.81 -0.25
N LEU A 20 -11.68 11.21 0.06
CA LEU A 20 -10.89 10.55 1.10
C LEU A 20 -11.56 10.74 2.47
N PRO A 21 -11.64 9.70 3.31
CA PRO A 21 -12.12 9.83 4.68
C PRO A 21 -11.29 10.83 5.50
N PRO A 22 -11.93 11.70 6.29
CA PRO A 22 -11.23 12.70 7.09
C PRO A 22 -10.29 12.10 8.14
N GLY A 23 -10.58 10.89 8.62
CA GLY A 23 -9.72 10.16 9.55
C GLY A 23 -8.29 9.89 9.05
N ILE A 24 -8.05 9.98 7.72
CA ILE A 24 -6.68 9.88 7.16
C ILE A 24 -5.78 10.99 7.70
N ALA A 25 -6.27 12.23 7.76
CA ALA A 25 -5.48 13.35 8.25
C ALA A 25 -5.05 13.14 9.71
N GLN A 26 -5.95 12.62 10.54
CA GLN A 26 -5.67 12.29 11.93
C GLN A 26 -4.68 11.11 12.04
N ALA A 27 -4.89 10.04 11.25
CA ALA A 27 -4.02 8.86 11.26
C ALA A 27 -2.58 9.18 10.79
N PHE A 28 -2.44 10.21 9.95
CA PHE A 28 -1.16 10.66 9.37
C PHE A 28 -0.61 11.92 10.05
N GLU A 29 -1.09 12.27 11.24
CA GLU A 29 -0.51 13.35 12.02
C GLU A 29 0.97 13.08 12.30
N GLY A 30 1.85 14.03 11.94
CA GLY A 30 3.30 13.95 12.13
C GLY A 30 4.06 13.05 11.14
N VAL A 31 3.41 12.47 10.12
CA VAL A 31 4.13 11.73 9.07
C VAL A 31 4.92 12.71 8.19
N GLN A 32 6.10 12.26 7.75
CA GLN A 32 7.02 13.05 6.92
C GLN A 32 7.06 12.59 5.47
N LEU A 33 6.44 11.45 5.17
CA LEU A 33 6.31 10.86 3.85
C LEU A 33 5.05 10.01 3.80
N ILE A 34 4.38 9.95 2.65
CA ILE A 34 3.26 9.04 2.40
C ILE A 34 3.63 8.12 1.24
N LEU A 35 3.43 6.81 1.43
CA LEU A 35 3.56 5.78 0.40
C LEU A 35 2.17 5.32 -0.02
N HIS A 36 1.81 5.51 -1.30
CA HIS A 36 0.56 5.02 -1.87
C HIS A 36 0.79 3.77 -2.72
N ALA A 37 0.29 2.65 -2.27
CA ALA A 37 0.51 1.34 -2.90
C ALA A 37 -0.46 1.01 -4.05
N GLY A 38 -0.97 2.03 -4.77
CA GLY A 38 -1.76 1.85 -6.00
C GLY A 38 -3.27 1.75 -5.80
N ASP A 39 -4.00 1.62 -6.90
CA ASP A 39 -5.46 1.70 -7.02
C ASP A 39 -6.01 3.04 -6.48
N ILE A 40 -5.48 4.11 -7.06
CA ILE A 40 -5.75 5.51 -6.73
C ILE A 40 -7.02 5.99 -7.44
N ASN A 41 -7.10 5.70 -8.76
CA ASN A 41 -8.14 6.01 -9.73
C ASN A 41 -8.29 7.50 -10.11
N GLU A 42 -7.84 8.46 -9.30
CA GLU A 42 -7.89 9.88 -9.65
C GLU A 42 -6.69 10.67 -9.09
N PRO A 43 -6.02 11.52 -9.90
CA PRO A 43 -4.84 12.28 -9.48
C PRO A 43 -5.08 13.23 -8.30
N ARG A 44 -6.32 13.69 -8.09
CA ARG A 44 -6.64 14.55 -6.95
C ARG A 44 -6.36 13.90 -5.60
N VAL A 45 -6.44 12.56 -5.50
CA VAL A 45 -6.09 11.81 -4.28
C VAL A 45 -4.66 12.11 -3.87
N LEU A 46 -3.71 12.02 -4.81
CA LEU A 46 -2.30 12.33 -4.53
C LEU A 46 -2.11 13.80 -4.13
N LYS A 47 -2.86 14.72 -4.76
CA LYS A 47 -2.85 16.15 -4.42
C LYS A 47 -3.42 16.43 -3.04
N GLU A 48 -4.47 15.72 -2.63
CA GLU A 48 -5.02 15.85 -1.27
C GLU A 48 -4.04 15.32 -0.23
N LEU A 49 -3.48 14.13 -0.44
CA LEU A 49 -2.47 13.54 0.44
C LEU A 49 -1.20 14.41 0.54
N SER A 50 -0.79 15.07 -0.55
CA SER A 50 0.39 15.95 -0.57
C SER A 50 0.26 17.21 0.29
N ARG A 51 -0.95 17.54 0.76
CA ARG A 51 -1.15 18.60 1.76
C ARG A 51 -0.74 18.16 3.17
N ILE A 52 -0.67 16.85 3.42
CA ILE A 52 -0.23 16.28 4.71
C ILE A 52 1.29 16.09 4.68
N ALA A 53 1.81 15.37 3.69
CA ALA A 53 3.23 15.11 3.50
C ALA A 53 3.55 14.77 2.03
N PRO A 54 4.82 14.84 1.57
CA PRO A 54 5.22 14.37 0.25
C PRO A 54 4.72 12.95 -0.03
N VAL A 55 4.26 12.69 -1.28
CA VAL A 55 3.69 11.40 -1.65
C VAL A 55 4.55 10.68 -2.68
N VAL A 56 4.86 9.43 -2.43
CA VAL A 56 5.44 8.48 -3.40
C VAL A 56 4.40 7.41 -3.71
N ALA A 57 4.08 7.24 -5.00
CA ALA A 57 3.04 6.32 -5.42
C ALA A 57 3.52 5.32 -6.47
N VAL A 58 2.82 4.20 -6.59
CA VAL A 58 2.95 3.20 -7.65
C VAL A 58 1.61 2.96 -8.33
N LEU A 59 1.64 2.43 -9.54
CA LEU A 59 0.45 2.11 -10.32
C LEU A 59 -0.22 0.84 -9.79
N GLY A 60 -1.54 0.90 -9.57
CA GLY A 60 -2.38 -0.26 -9.33
C GLY A 60 -3.04 -0.81 -10.61
N ASN A 61 -3.77 -1.91 -10.50
CA ASN A 61 -4.46 -2.48 -11.66
C ASN A 61 -5.75 -1.74 -12.05
N ALA A 62 -6.33 -0.96 -11.14
CA ALA A 62 -7.49 -0.13 -11.42
C ALA A 62 -7.09 1.29 -11.88
N ASP A 63 -5.82 1.65 -11.82
CA ASP A 63 -5.32 2.93 -12.28
C ASP A 63 -5.18 2.95 -13.82
N PRO A 64 -5.39 4.12 -14.47
CA PRO A 64 -5.17 4.25 -15.89
C PRO A 64 -3.72 3.91 -16.29
N PRO A 65 -3.49 2.99 -17.26
CA PRO A 65 -2.16 2.53 -17.61
C PRO A 65 -1.26 3.59 -18.25
N TRP A 66 -1.82 4.71 -18.71
CA TRP A 66 -1.09 5.85 -19.26
C TRP A 66 -0.59 6.84 -18.21
N TRP A 67 -0.89 6.63 -16.92
CA TRP A 67 -0.29 7.42 -15.85
C TRP A 67 1.20 7.12 -15.76
N ASN A 68 1.98 8.18 -15.61
CA ASN A 68 3.44 8.05 -15.47
C ASN A 68 3.83 7.62 -14.03
N LEU A 69 3.24 6.52 -13.57
CA LEU A 69 3.58 5.88 -12.30
C LEU A 69 4.20 4.50 -12.57
N PRO A 70 5.29 4.14 -11.89
CA PRO A 70 5.90 2.82 -12.02
C PRO A 70 5.07 1.75 -11.30
N LEU A 71 5.23 0.48 -11.70
CA LEU A 71 4.65 -0.68 -10.98
C LEU A 71 5.34 -0.95 -9.64
N CYS A 72 6.61 -0.57 -9.53
CA CYS A 72 7.46 -0.79 -8.36
C CYS A 72 8.36 0.41 -8.12
N ARG A 73 8.57 0.75 -6.85
CA ARG A 73 9.56 1.74 -6.40
C ARG A 73 10.36 1.23 -5.23
N VAL A 74 11.57 1.73 -5.09
CA VAL A 74 12.35 1.61 -3.86
C VAL A 74 12.51 2.99 -3.26
N VAL A 75 12.24 3.10 -1.97
CA VAL A 75 12.37 4.34 -1.19
C VAL A 75 13.36 4.08 -0.05
N GLN A 76 14.26 5.02 0.15
CA GLN A 76 15.23 4.96 1.25
C GLN A 76 14.84 5.95 2.34
N VAL A 77 14.67 5.47 3.57
CA VAL A 77 14.31 6.30 4.74
C VAL A 77 15.17 5.87 5.92
N GLU A 78 15.94 6.78 6.51
CA GLU A 78 16.77 6.55 7.70
C GLU A 78 17.58 5.23 7.64
N GLY A 79 18.17 4.93 6.49
CA GLY A 79 18.90 3.68 6.27
C GLY A 79 18.03 2.43 6.00
N CYS A 80 16.72 2.51 6.15
CA CYS A 80 15.79 1.45 5.80
C CYS A 80 15.44 1.50 4.32
N ARG A 81 15.58 0.37 3.63
CA ARG A 81 15.19 0.20 2.22
C ARG A 81 13.76 -0.36 2.14
N ILE A 82 12.84 0.42 1.57
CA ILE A 82 11.42 0.08 1.48
C ILE A 82 11.09 -0.20 0.02
N GLY A 83 10.65 -1.40 -0.29
CA GLY A 83 10.02 -1.75 -1.56
C GLY A 83 8.55 -1.37 -1.55
N LEU A 84 8.08 -0.67 -2.58
CA LEU A 84 6.69 -0.26 -2.76
C LEU A 84 6.15 -0.81 -4.08
N THR A 85 5.07 -1.58 -4.02
CA THR A 85 4.36 -2.13 -5.18
C THR A 85 2.87 -2.22 -4.87
N HIS A 86 2.03 -2.27 -5.91
CA HIS A 86 0.63 -2.64 -5.68
C HIS A 86 0.44 -4.14 -5.44
N GLY A 87 1.31 -4.99 -6.00
CA GLY A 87 1.26 -6.44 -5.79
C GLY A 87 0.64 -7.23 -6.94
N HIS A 88 -0.09 -6.60 -7.87
CA HIS A 88 -0.71 -7.30 -9.01
C HIS A 88 0.33 -7.84 -10.03
N GLY A 89 1.53 -7.24 -10.10
CA GLY A 89 2.64 -7.73 -10.90
C GLY A 89 2.48 -7.58 -12.41
N GLY A 90 1.68 -6.59 -12.84
CA GLY A 90 1.34 -6.35 -14.24
C GLY A 90 0.20 -7.22 -14.74
N TRP A 91 -0.34 -6.88 -15.94
CA TRP A 91 -1.59 -7.41 -16.45
C TRP A 91 -1.63 -8.94 -16.62
N ARG A 92 -0.56 -9.54 -17.13
CA ARG A 92 -0.49 -11.00 -17.33
C ARG A 92 -0.55 -11.77 -16.01
N ARG A 93 0.16 -11.30 -14.99
CA ARG A 93 0.17 -11.92 -13.67
C ARG A 93 -1.16 -11.70 -12.96
N TYR A 94 -1.72 -10.52 -13.06
CA TYR A 94 -3.06 -10.20 -12.55
C TYR A 94 -4.11 -11.17 -13.06
N LEU A 95 -4.20 -11.37 -14.39
CA LEU A 95 -5.16 -12.29 -14.99
C LEU A 95 -4.95 -13.73 -14.53
N LYS A 96 -3.69 -14.20 -14.50
CA LYS A 96 -3.36 -15.55 -13.99
C LYS A 96 -3.81 -15.72 -12.53
N ASN A 97 -3.56 -14.75 -11.67
CA ASN A 97 -3.97 -14.82 -10.26
C ASN A 97 -5.50 -14.80 -10.12
N LYS A 98 -6.22 -14.00 -10.90
CA LYS A 98 -7.70 -13.98 -10.89
C LYS A 98 -8.31 -15.30 -11.33
N ILE A 99 -7.76 -15.97 -12.34
CA ILE A 99 -8.18 -17.30 -12.74
C ILE A 99 -7.93 -18.31 -11.61
N ARG A 100 -6.74 -18.26 -11.00
CA ARG A 100 -6.37 -19.13 -9.88
C ARG A 100 -7.30 -18.94 -8.68
N GLU A 101 -7.57 -17.69 -8.28
CA GLU A 101 -8.47 -17.36 -7.16
C GLU A 101 -9.88 -17.91 -7.41
N LYS A 102 -10.38 -17.84 -8.66
CA LYS A 102 -11.68 -18.37 -9.02
C LYS A 102 -11.76 -19.89 -8.91
N LEU A 103 -10.67 -20.60 -9.19
CA LEU A 103 -10.62 -22.07 -9.21
C LEU A 103 -10.25 -22.68 -7.85
N LEU A 104 -9.33 -22.04 -7.10
CA LEU A 104 -8.70 -22.61 -5.90
C LEU A 104 -8.98 -21.79 -4.63
N GLY A 105 -9.63 -20.64 -4.75
CA GLY A 105 -9.80 -19.69 -3.66
C GLY A 105 -8.64 -18.72 -3.52
N PHE A 106 -8.80 -17.76 -2.60
CA PHE A 106 -7.78 -16.74 -2.34
C PHE A 106 -6.57 -17.34 -1.60
N GLU A 107 -5.37 -17.05 -2.11
CA GLU A 107 -4.10 -17.33 -1.45
C GLU A 107 -3.22 -16.08 -1.45
N LEU A 108 -2.57 -15.78 -0.33
CA LEU A 108 -1.67 -14.64 -0.19
C LEU A 108 -0.27 -14.92 -0.77
N SER A 109 0.16 -16.18 -0.77
CA SER A 109 1.52 -16.59 -1.14
C SER A 109 2.01 -16.10 -2.52
N PRO A 110 1.19 -16.04 -3.59
CA PRO A 110 1.63 -15.50 -4.88
C PRO A 110 1.99 -14.02 -4.84
N TYR A 111 1.31 -13.24 -3.98
CA TYR A 111 1.55 -11.80 -3.80
C TYR A 111 2.83 -11.54 -3.03
N LEU A 112 3.04 -12.28 -1.92
CA LEU A 112 4.28 -12.20 -1.13
C LEU A 112 5.50 -12.65 -1.95
N SER A 113 5.37 -13.75 -2.71
CA SER A 113 6.43 -14.22 -3.60
C SER A 113 6.80 -13.17 -4.65
N TYR A 114 5.82 -12.52 -5.27
CA TYR A 114 6.10 -11.43 -6.22
C TYR A 114 6.86 -10.28 -5.56
N ALA A 115 6.38 -9.81 -4.42
CA ALA A 115 6.95 -8.71 -3.69
C ALA A 115 8.39 -9.01 -3.24
N SER A 116 8.67 -10.23 -2.75
CA SER A 116 10.04 -10.68 -2.39
C SER A 116 10.99 -10.67 -3.58
N HIS A 117 10.54 -11.13 -4.75
CA HIS A 117 11.38 -11.14 -5.95
C HIS A 117 11.64 -9.74 -6.52
N ALA A 118 10.66 -8.84 -6.39
CA ALA A 118 10.79 -7.46 -6.85
C ALA A 118 11.78 -6.64 -6.01
N PHE A 119 11.98 -7.01 -4.73
CA PHE A 119 12.75 -6.21 -3.78
C PHE A 119 13.67 -7.08 -2.90
N LYS A 120 14.67 -7.72 -3.51
CA LYS A 120 15.56 -8.68 -2.84
C LYS A 120 16.27 -8.16 -1.59
N ASP A 121 16.59 -6.85 -1.56
CA ASP A 121 17.36 -6.23 -0.47
C ASP A 121 16.52 -5.24 0.36
N ALA A 122 15.20 -5.33 0.32
CA ALA A 122 14.34 -4.46 1.10
C ALA A 122 14.14 -5.01 2.52
N GLY A 123 14.30 -4.14 3.52
CA GLY A 123 13.93 -4.47 4.91
C GLY A 123 12.43 -4.41 5.15
N VAL A 124 11.71 -3.65 4.32
CA VAL A 124 10.25 -3.52 4.32
C VAL A 124 9.72 -3.68 2.90
N THR A 125 8.63 -4.40 2.72
CA THR A 125 7.89 -4.46 1.47
C THR A 125 6.44 -4.05 1.69
N VAL A 126 6.06 -2.92 1.13
CA VAL A 126 4.69 -2.36 1.17
C VAL A 126 3.94 -2.79 -0.08
N PHE A 127 2.71 -3.29 0.09
CA PHE A 127 1.84 -3.67 -1.02
C PHE A 127 0.36 -3.41 -0.71
N GLY A 128 -0.51 -3.40 -1.73
CA GLY A 128 -1.97 -3.25 -1.66
C GLY A 128 -2.70 -4.44 -2.28
N HIS A 129 -3.68 -4.16 -3.15
CA HIS A 129 -4.36 -5.08 -4.06
C HIS A 129 -5.26 -6.16 -3.43
N THR A 130 -4.82 -6.79 -2.36
CA THR A 130 -5.57 -7.90 -1.76
C THR A 130 -6.77 -7.44 -0.96
N HIS A 131 -6.87 -6.13 -0.67
CA HIS A 131 -7.86 -5.51 0.21
C HIS A 131 -7.93 -6.18 1.59
N ARG A 132 -6.83 -6.78 2.02
CA ARG A 132 -6.72 -7.45 3.32
C ARG A 132 -5.53 -6.87 4.08
N PRO A 133 -5.75 -6.23 5.23
CA PRO A 133 -4.64 -5.79 6.06
C PRO A 133 -3.70 -6.96 6.37
N TYR A 134 -2.41 -6.74 6.21
CA TYR A 134 -1.42 -7.76 6.48
C TYR A 134 -0.15 -7.15 7.04
N LEU A 135 0.34 -7.70 8.13
CA LEU A 135 1.56 -7.28 8.78
C LEU A 135 2.27 -8.51 9.35
N ALA A 136 3.37 -8.89 8.72
CA ALA A 136 4.19 -10.00 9.19
C ALA A 136 5.65 -9.84 8.76
N ARG A 137 6.56 -10.38 9.55
CA ARG A 137 7.98 -10.50 9.19
C ARG A 137 8.23 -11.92 8.68
N VAL A 138 8.75 -12.01 7.46
CA VAL A 138 9.10 -13.28 6.81
C VAL A 138 10.54 -13.15 6.29
N ASN A 139 11.44 -14.02 6.74
CA ASN A 139 12.86 -14.01 6.37
C ASN A 139 13.49 -12.60 6.49
N ASP A 140 13.34 -11.96 7.65
CA ASP A 140 13.82 -10.62 7.99
C ASP A 140 13.20 -9.44 7.21
N VAL A 141 12.34 -9.69 6.24
CA VAL A 141 11.58 -8.67 5.53
C VAL A 141 10.24 -8.44 6.21
N LEU A 142 9.92 -7.18 6.52
CA LEU A 142 8.61 -6.79 7.00
C LEU A 142 7.66 -6.59 5.81
N PHE A 143 6.71 -7.51 5.63
CA PHE A 143 5.63 -7.37 4.64
C PHE A 143 4.47 -6.60 5.25
N PHE A 144 4.05 -5.55 4.56
CA PHE A 144 3.05 -4.63 5.06
C PHE A 144 2.03 -4.23 4.00
N ASN A 145 0.78 -4.66 4.21
CA ASN A 145 -0.39 -4.17 3.50
C ASN A 145 -1.26 -3.39 4.50
N PRO A 146 -1.49 -2.08 4.27
CA PRO A 146 -2.27 -1.27 5.21
C PRO A 146 -3.76 -1.64 5.23
N GLY A 147 -4.23 -2.43 4.25
CA GLY A 147 -5.64 -2.62 3.94
C GLY A 147 -6.19 -1.51 3.03
N PRO A 148 -7.44 -1.62 2.58
CA PRO A 148 -8.05 -0.66 1.69
C PRO A 148 -8.58 0.56 2.46
N VAL A 149 -8.53 1.73 1.81
CA VAL A 149 -9.27 2.91 2.27
C VAL A 149 -10.73 2.85 1.81
N ALA A 150 -10.96 2.34 0.60
CA ALA A 150 -12.31 2.13 0.12
C ALA A 150 -13.00 1.00 0.90
N PRO A 151 -14.28 1.14 1.29
CA PRO A 151 -15.02 0.07 1.92
C PRO A 151 -14.99 -1.22 1.09
N ASP A 152 -14.75 -2.34 1.76
CA ASP A 152 -14.64 -3.63 1.10
C ASP A 152 -15.22 -4.76 1.95
N TYR A 153 -15.70 -5.80 1.27
CA TYR A 153 -16.22 -7.00 1.92
C TYR A 153 -15.17 -7.72 2.79
N TYR A 154 -13.89 -7.60 2.43
CA TYR A 154 -12.79 -8.26 3.15
C TYR A 154 -12.31 -7.51 4.39
N THR A 155 -12.87 -6.34 4.67
CA THR A 155 -12.57 -5.51 5.86
C THR A 155 -13.83 -5.12 6.60
N PRO A 156 -14.53 -6.08 7.24
CA PRO A 156 -15.76 -5.80 7.99
C PRO A 156 -15.54 -4.81 9.15
N GLN A 157 -14.31 -4.66 9.63
CA GLN A 157 -13.91 -3.66 10.63
C GLN A 157 -13.77 -2.24 10.05
N GLY A 158 -14.04 -2.06 8.76
CA GLY A 158 -13.95 -0.76 8.08
C GLY A 158 -12.58 -0.46 7.44
N PRO A 159 -12.44 0.75 6.89
CA PRO A 159 -11.24 1.19 6.19
C PRO A 159 -10.04 1.32 7.11
N THR A 160 -8.86 1.09 6.56
CA THR A 160 -7.59 1.14 7.29
C THR A 160 -6.50 1.86 6.50
N VAL A 161 -5.55 2.41 7.22
CA VAL A 161 -4.25 2.89 6.70
C VAL A 161 -3.13 2.29 7.53
N GLY A 162 -1.88 2.60 7.21
CA GLY A 162 -0.74 2.14 7.96
C GLY A 162 0.21 3.26 8.36
N VAL A 163 0.98 3.03 9.41
CA VAL A 163 2.09 3.90 9.79
C VAL A 163 3.32 3.04 10.01
N LEU A 164 4.43 3.39 9.33
CA LEU A 164 5.76 2.90 9.61
C LEU A 164 6.50 3.91 10.49
N ARG A 165 7.10 3.43 11.56
CA ARG A 165 8.10 4.15 12.34
C ARG A 165 9.46 3.59 11.98
N ILE A 166 10.33 4.44 11.46
CA ILE A 166 11.67 4.05 11.01
C ILE A 166 12.70 4.79 11.85
N GLU A 167 13.65 4.03 12.39
CA GLU A 167 14.71 4.56 13.25
C GLU A 167 15.98 3.71 13.08
N ALA A 168 17.09 4.33 12.73
CA ALA A 168 18.40 3.68 12.55
C ALA A 168 18.34 2.41 11.66
N GLY A 169 17.62 2.47 10.56
CA GLY A 169 17.46 1.35 9.62
C GLY A 169 16.41 0.32 10.02
N ALA A 170 15.93 0.33 11.26
CA ALA A 170 14.88 -0.57 11.73
C ALA A 170 13.47 0.02 11.47
N ALA A 171 12.53 -0.84 11.07
CA ALA A 171 11.15 -0.45 10.83
C ALA A 171 10.19 -1.22 11.74
N GLN A 172 9.25 -0.47 12.31
CA GLN A 172 8.06 -0.97 12.99
C GLN A 172 6.83 -0.48 12.24
N ALA A 173 5.78 -1.29 12.18
CA ALA A 173 4.56 -0.94 11.48
C ALA A 173 3.33 -1.14 12.37
N ARG A 174 2.30 -0.36 12.11
CA ARG A 174 0.97 -0.56 12.69
C ARG A 174 -0.12 -0.30 11.65
N ILE A 175 -1.20 -1.05 11.72
CA ILE A 175 -2.43 -0.81 10.97
C ILE A 175 -3.31 0.09 11.83
N VAL A 176 -3.88 1.12 11.21
CA VAL A 176 -4.70 2.15 11.87
C VAL A 176 -6.08 2.14 11.23
N PRO A 177 -7.14 1.75 11.95
CA PRO A 177 -8.51 1.98 11.49
C PRO A 177 -8.76 3.48 11.32
N ILE A 178 -9.43 3.85 10.22
CA ILE A 178 -9.86 5.21 9.97
C ILE A 178 -11.39 5.21 10.02
N GLY A 179 -11.95 5.86 11.03
CA GLY A 179 -13.39 6.08 11.12
C GLY A 179 -13.90 7.02 10.01
N ASP A 180 -15.21 7.01 9.85
CA ASP A 180 -15.93 7.95 8.97
C ASP A 180 -15.75 9.41 9.39
#